data_18f3db1ff6230f7e64c1c877b101ecb4
#
_entry.id   18f3db1ff6230f7e64c1c877b101ecb4
#
_cell.length_a   1.000
_cell.length_b   1.000
_cell.length_c   1.000
_cell.angle_alpha   90.00
_cell.angle_beta   90.00
_cell.angle_gamma   90.00
#
_symmetry.space_group_name_H-M   'P 1'
#
loop_
_entity.id
_entity.type
_entity.pdbx_description
1 polymer ?
#
loop_
_entity_poly.entity_id
_entity_poly.type
_entity_poly.pdbx_seq_one_letter_code
_entity_poly.pdbx_strand_id
1 'polypeptide(L)'
;FAMLGTFLAQDLFLFYVFWEAMLIPMFLIIGLWGGERRIYATLKFVLYTAFGSILMLAALIYLVLYTHGSSGYMTFDLRHLSGSQLPLNTQLWLLSAFALSFAIKVPMFPLHTWLPDAHVEAPTTGSVILAGVLLKMGTYGFMKLGFPLFPEAARAMMPVIMTLAVISIVYGACLALVQTDIKKIIAYSSISHLGYVMLGLASLD
;
A
#
# COMPACT_ATOMS: atom_id res chain seq x y z
N PHE A 1 8.58 10.55 -11.69
CA PHE A 1 8.58 11.71 -10.77
C PHE A 1 7.79 11.38 -9.49
N ALA A 2 6.48 11.08 -9.57
CA ALA A 2 5.62 10.84 -8.38
C ALA A 2 6.13 9.74 -7.43
N MET A 3 6.58 8.60 -7.97
CA MET A 3 7.16 7.51 -7.16
C MET A 3 8.42 7.96 -6.40
N LEU A 4 9.33 8.70 -7.04
CA LEU A 4 10.50 9.26 -6.36
C LEU A 4 10.10 10.25 -5.26
N GLY A 5 9.08 11.10 -5.53
CA GLY A 5 8.53 12.00 -4.54
C GLY A 5 8.00 11.26 -3.31
N THR A 6 7.29 10.15 -3.50
CA THR A 6 6.79 9.33 -2.38
C THR A 6 7.93 8.76 -1.51
N PHE A 7 9.01 8.26 -2.13
CA PHE A 7 10.15 7.71 -1.37
C PHE A 7 10.96 8.79 -0.64
N LEU A 8 11.06 9.99 -1.20
CA LEU A 8 11.85 11.10 -0.64
C LEU A 8 11.06 11.98 0.34
N ALA A 9 9.73 11.91 0.35
CA ALA A 9 8.89 12.76 1.19
C ALA A 9 9.20 12.55 2.68
N GLN A 10 9.48 13.65 3.39
CA GLN A 10 9.63 13.72 4.86
C GLN A 10 8.39 14.34 5.53
N ASP A 11 7.47 14.81 4.72
CA ASP A 11 6.20 15.43 5.10
C ASP A 11 5.06 14.49 4.74
N LEU A 12 4.14 14.25 5.67
CA LEU A 12 3.05 13.28 5.52
C LEU A 12 2.05 13.69 4.43
N PHE A 13 1.77 15.00 4.30
CA PHE A 13 0.89 15.50 3.25
C PHE A 13 1.54 15.38 1.88
N LEU A 14 2.82 15.72 1.78
CA LEU A 14 3.59 15.59 0.55
C LEU A 14 3.71 14.11 0.11
N PHE A 15 3.91 13.20 1.07
CA PHE A 15 3.86 11.76 0.82
C PHE A 15 2.52 11.36 0.19
N TYR A 16 1.39 11.81 0.77
CA TYR A 16 0.06 11.51 0.27
C TYR A 16 -0.16 12.06 -1.14
N VAL A 17 0.23 13.30 -1.40
CA VAL A 17 0.10 13.92 -2.74
C VAL A 17 0.84 13.09 -3.80
N PHE A 18 2.08 12.69 -3.55
CA PHE A 18 2.85 11.87 -4.50
C PHE A 18 2.32 10.44 -4.59
N TRP A 19 1.80 9.89 -3.49
CA TRP A 19 1.14 8.58 -3.46
C TRP A 19 -0.07 8.52 -4.39
N GLU A 20 -0.88 9.57 -4.42
CA GLU A 20 -2.04 9.70 -5.30
C GLU A 20 -1.64 10.10 -6.73
N ALA A 21 -0.71 11.03 -6.89
CA ALA A 21 -0.30 11.53 -8.21
C ALA A 21 0.17 10.43 -9.16
N MET A 22 0.65 9.31 -8.62
CA MET A 22 1.07 8.16 -9.40
C MET A 22 -0.10 7.39 -10.03
N LEU A 23 -1.32 7.48 -9.47
CA LEU A 23 -2.49 6.77 -10.01
C LEU A 23 -2.88 7.28 -11.39
N ILE A 24 -2.75 8.59 -11.63
CA ILE A 24 -3.14 9.23 -12.88
C ILE A 24 -2.37 8.66 -14.09
N PRO A 25 -1.01 8.65 -14.09
CA PRO A 25 -0.26 8.03 -15.17
C PRO A 25 -0.56 6.54 -15.36
N MET A 26 -0.72 5.79 -14.26
CA MET A 26 -1.02 4.36 -14.35
C MET A 26 -2.43 4.10 -14.91
N PHE A 27 -3.42 4.92 -14.53
CA PHE A 27 -4.75 4.89 -15.14
C PHE A 27 -4.69 5.10 -16.65
N LEU A 28 -3.92 6.09 -17.11
CA LEU A 28 -3.74 6.37 -18.54
C LEU A 28 -2.98 5.25 -19.25
N ILE A 29 -1.90 4.74 -18.66
CA ILE A 29 -1.08 3.66 -19.27
C ILE A 29 -1.91 2.39 -19.45
N ILE A 30 -2.65 1.96 -18.45
CA ILE A 30 -3.47 0.75 -18.54
C ILE A 30 -4.71 1.00 -19.41
N GLY A 31 -5.39 2.13 -19.23
CA GLY A 31 -6.65 2.43 -19.89
C GLY A 31 -6.55 2.74 -21.38
N LEU A 32 -5.46 3.38 -21.83
CA LEU A 32 -5.26 3.74 -23.22
C LEU A 32 -4.50 2.68 -24.02
N TRP A 33 -3.43 2.13 -23.45
CA TRP A 33 -2.51 1.19 -24.12
C TRP A 33 -2.62 -0.25 -23.62
N GLY A 34 -3.59 -0.56 -22.77
CA GLY A 34 -3.86 -1.90 -22.27
C GLY A 34 -4.53 -2.83 -23.29
N GLY A 35 -4.70 -4.10 -22.91
CA GLY A 35 -5.31 -5.15 -23.70
C GLY A 35 -6.83 -5.02 -23.87
N GLU A 36 -7.49 -6.13 -24.19
CA GLU A 36 -8.93 -6.13 -24.53
C GLU A 36 -9.83 -5.72 -23.35
N ARG A 37 -9.52 -6.15 -22.12
CA ARG A 37 -10.29 -5.83 -20.90
C ARG A 37 -9.73 -4.66 -20.10
N ARG A 38 -8.95 -3.79 -20.76
CA ARG A 38 -8.25 -2.66 -20.12
C ARG A 38 -9.13 -1.77 -19.25
N ILE A 39 -10.36 -1.48 -19.70
CA ILE A 39 -11.30 -0.61 -18.95
C ILE A 39 -11.67 -1.24 -17.60
N TYR A 40 -12.03 -2.54 -17.61
CA TYR A 40 -12.34 -3.27 -16.38
C TYR A 40 -11.16 -3.30 -15.42
N ALA A 41 -9.97 -3.65 -15.93
CA ALA A 41 -8.75 -3.72 -15.13
C ALA A 41 -8.35 -2.36 -14.53
N THR A 42 -8.48 -1.29 -15.34
CA THR A 42 -8.19 0.08 -14.91
C THR A 42 -9.15 0.55 -13.83
N LEU A 43 -10.47 0.36 -14.03
CA LEU A 43 -11.47 0.75 -13.03
C LEU A 43 -11.28 -0.02 -11.73
N LYS A 44 -11.03 -1.33 -11.80
CA LYS A 44 -10.76 -2.16 -10.63
C LYS A 44 -9.53 -1.68 -9.87
N PHE A 45 -8.42 -1.42 -10.57
CA PHE A 45 -7.20 -0.86 -9.99
C PHE A 45 -7.45 0.47 -9.27
N VAL A 46 -8.12 1.41 -9.95
CA VAL A 46 -8.39 2.75 -9.39
C VAL A 46 -9.32 2.67 -8.19
N LEU A 47 -10.42 1.90 -8.28
CA LEU A 47 -11.37 1.79 -7.17
C LEU A 47 -10.73 1.18 -5.92
N TYR A 48 -9.93 0.12 -6.08
CA TYR A 48 -9.20 -0.48 -4.96
C TYR A 48 -8.25 0.51 -4.30
N THR A 49 -7.42 1.17 -5.12
CA THR A 49 -6.40 2.08 -4.60
C THR A 49 -7.02 3.35 -4.02
N ALA A 50 -8.01 3.94 -4.68
CA ALA A 50 -8.71 5.13 -4.18
C ALA A 50 -9.46 4.87 -2.87
N PHE A 51 -10.11 3.72 -2.73
CA PHE A 51 -10.80 3.36 -1.48
C PHE A 51 -9.82 3.33 -0.29
N GLY A 52 -8.67 2.67 -0.44
CA GLY A 52 -7.67 2.64 0.62
C GLY A 52 -7.09 4.02 0.93
N SER A 53 -6.81 4.81 -0.10
CA SER A 53 -6.16 6.11 0.07
C SER A 53 -7.07 7.19 0.65
N ILE A 54 -8.38 7.14 0.40
CA ILE A 54 -9.35 8.03 1.06
C ILE A 54 -9.37 7.78 2.57
N LEU A 55 -9.34 6.52 3.00
CA LEU A 55 -9.26 6.19 4.42
C LEU A 55 -7.94 6.65 5.05
N MET A 56 -6.82 6.50 4.32
CA MET A 56 -5.53 7.01 4.74
C MET A 56 -5.53 8.54 4.87
N LEU A 57 -6.19 9.25 3.93
CA LEU A 57 -6.32 10.71 4.02
C LEU A 57 -7.11 11.14 5.25
N ALA A 58 -8.24 10.48 5.54
CA ALA A 58 -9.03 10.77 6.72
C ALA A 58 -8.21 10.56 8.01
N ALA A 59 -7.45 9.46 8.07
CA ALA A 59 -6.56 9.17 9.21
C ALA A 59 -5.41 10.19 9.33
N LEU A 60 -4.84 10.64 8.21
CA LEU A 60 -3.81 11.67 8.14
C LEU A 60 -4.33 12.99 8.72
N ILE A 61 -5.51 13.44 8.26
CA ILE A 61 -6.13 14.67 8.75
C ILE A 61 -6.41 14.57 10.25
N TYR A 62 -6.97 13.46 10.70
CA TYR A 62 -7.23 13.24 12.12
C TYR A 62 -5.94 13.28 12.94
N LEU A 63 -4.87 12.63 12.51
CA LEU A 63 -3.58 12.62 13.18
C LEU A 63 -3.02 14.04 13.36
N VAL A 64 -3.05 14.85 12.31
CA VAL A 64 -2.54 16.22 12.34
C VAL A 64 -3.40 17.12 13.23
N LEU A 65 -4.71 16.99 13.20
CA LEU A 65 -5.62 17.75 14.07
C LEU A 65 -5.45 17.38 15.55
N TYR A 66 -5.27 16.08 15.82
CA TYR A 66 -5.04 15.61 17.19
C TYR A 66 -3.71 16.14 17.74
N THR A 67 -2.63 16.08 16.96
CA THR A 67 -1.32 16.61 17.35
C THR A 67 -1.33 18.13 17.48
N HIS A 68 -2.09 18.85 16.65
CA HIS A 68 -2.29 20.29 16.80
C HIS A 68 -2.94 20.62 18.15
N GLY A 69 -3.96 19.87 18.57
CA GLY A 69 -4.62 20.08 19.88
C GLY A 69 -3.69 19.90 21.08
N SER A 70 -2.64 19.08 20.95
CA SER A 70 -1.67 18.83 22.03
C SER A 70 -0.43 19.73 21.97
N SER A 71 0.05 20.08 20.76
CA SER A 71 1.29 20.86 20.56
C SER A 71 1.07 22.35 20.33
N GLY A 72 -0.16 22.76 19.98
CA GLY A 72 -0.52 24.15 19.70
C GLY A 72 -0.14 24.65 18.30
N TYR A 73 0.56 23.86 17.49
CA TYR A 73 0.89 24.21 16.09
C TYR A 73 0.61 23.05 15.13
N MET A 74 0.23 23.40 13.90
CA MET A 74 -0.08 22.42 12.87
C MET A 74 1.18 22.04 12.09
N THR A 75 1.49 20.74 12.01
CA THR A 75 2.66 20.25 11.26
C THR A 75 2.35 18.91 10.60
N PHE A 76 2.95 18.70 9.43
CA PHE A 76 2.94 17.44 8.70
C PHE A 76 4.31 16.74 8.73
N ASP A 77 5.29 17.31 9.43
CA ASP A 77 6.63 16.71 9.55
C ASP A 77 6.55 15.36 10.28
N LEU A 78 7.03 14.31 9.62
CA LEU A 78 7.01 12.94 10.14
C LEU A 78 7.76 12.79 11.46
N ARG A 79 8.81 13.57 11.67
CA ARG A 79 9.61 13.54 12.92
C ARG A 79 8.80 14.01 14.12
N HIS A 80 7.98 15.03 13.92
CA HIS A 80 7.08 15.52 14.96
C HIS A 80 5.91 14.58 15.22
N LEU A 81 5.30 14.06 14.14
CA LEU A 81 4.16 13.18 14.23
C LEU A 81 4.50 11.85 14.91
N SER A 82 5.71 11.30 14.68
CA SER A 82 6.17 10.05 15.31
C SER A 82 6.42 10.17 16.82
N GLY A 83 6.57 11.39 17.36
CA GLY A 83 6.71 11.67 18.79
C GLY A 83 5.39 11.87 19.53
N SER A 84 4.25 11.85 18.83
CA SER A 84 2.93 12.11 19.42
C SER A 84 2.48 10.95 20.33
N GLN A 85 2.09 11.27 21.57
CA GLN A 85 1.54 10.28 22.50
C GLN A 85 0.04 10.08 22.22
N LEU A 86 -0.28 9.08 21.41
CA LEU A 86 -1.64 8.72 21.08
C LEU A 86 -2.11 7.55 21.97
N PRO A 87 -3.36 7.55 22.45
CA PRO A 87 -3.94 6.37 23.10
C PRO A 87 -3.93 5.15 22.17
N LEU A 88 -3.69 3.96 22.70
CA LEU A 88 -3.62 2.71 21.93
C LEU A 88 -4.82 2.51 20.98
N ASN A 89 -6.03 2.78 21.48
CA ASN A 89 -7.24 2.64 20.66
C ASN A 89 -7.22 3.58 19.44
N THR A 90 -6.77 4.82 19.61
CA THR A 90 -6.60 5.77 18.50
C THR A 90 -5.52 5.32 17.54
N GLN A 91 -4.37 4.85 18.04
CA GLN A 91 -3.31 4.29 17.20
C GLN A 91 -3.82 3.11 16.37
N LEU A 92 -4.63 2.20 16.94
CA LEU A 92 -5.19 1.04 16.24
C LEU A 92 -6.11 1.46 15.07
N TRP A 93 -6.99 2.44 15.27
CA TRP A 93 -7.85 2.93 14.19
C TRP A 93 -7.05 3.61 13.08
N LEU A 94 -6.10 4.48 13.43
CA LEU A 94 -5.27 5.18 12.47
C LEU A 94 -4.38 4.20 11.70
N LEU A 95 -3.70 3.30 12.40
CA LEU A 95 -2.88 2.27 11.76
C LEU A 95 -3.71 1.37 10.86
N SER A 96 -4.94 1.00 11.25
CA SER A 96 -5.81 0.18 10.41
C SER A 96 -6.14 0.86 9.09
N ALA A 97 -6.39 2.17 9.09
CA ALA A 97 -6.66 2.94 7.87
C ALA A 97 -5.42 3.05 6.97
N PHE A 98 -4.24 3.34 7.55
CA PHE A 98 -2.97 3.35 6.83
C PHE A 98 -2.63 1.94 6.30
N ALA A 99 -2.74 0.92 7.15
CA ALA A 99 -2.44 -0.46 6.80
C ALA A 99 -3.34 -0.97 5.68
N LEU A 100 -4.62 -0.60 5.65
CA LEU A 100 -5.51 -0.97 4.56
C LEU A 100 -5.04 -0.39 3.22
N SER A 101 -4.66 0.91 3.18
CA SER A 101 -4.13 1.54 1.98
C SER A 101 -2.83 0.86 1.51
N PHE A 102 -1.94 0.57 2.44
CA PHE A 102 -0.67 -0.10 2.14
C PHE A 102 -0.87 -1.56 1.72
N ALA A 103 -1.76 -2.30 2.38
CA ALA A 103 -2.08 -3.69 2.06
C ALA A 103 -2.77 -3.86 0.69
N ILE A 104 -3.53 -2.87 0.25
CA ILE A 104 -4.05 -2.83 -1.13
C ILE A 104 -2.89 -2.69 -2.12
N LYS A 105 -1.93 -1.79 -1.86
CA LYS A 105 -0.76 -1.60 -2.73
C LYS A 105 0.21 -2.79 -2.71
N VAL A 106 0.42 -3.42 -1.56
CA VAL A 106 1.26 -4.64 -1.40
C VAL A 106 0.62 -5.89 -2.01
N PRO A 107 -0.57 -5.83 -2.52
CA PRO A 107 -1.65 -6.79 -2.73
C PRO A 107 -1.64 -7.98 -1.75
N MET A 108 -1.80 -7.69 -0.47
CA MET A 108 -1.97 -8.73 0.54
C MET A 108 -3.34 -9.42 0.40
N PHE A 109 -3.42 -10.69 0.76
CA PHE A 109 -4.72 -11.37 0.88
C PHE A 109 -5.61 -10.65 1.94
N PRO A 110 -6.90 -10.41 1.68
CA PRO A 110 -7.70 -10.71 0.47
C PRO A 110 -7.71 -9.58 -0.58
N LEU A 111 -6.92 -8.51 -0.41
CA LEU A 111 -6.96 -7.27 -1.20
C LEU A 111 -6.15 -7.33 -2.51
N HIS A 112 -5.75 -8.52 -2.95
CA HIS A 112 -4.83 -8.75 -4.06
C HIS A 112 -5.47 -8.84 -5.45
N THR A 113 -6.80 -8.96 -5.52
CA THR A 113 -7.49 -9.38 -6.77
C THR A 113 -7.39 -8.37 -7.92
N TRP A 114 -7.01 -7.14 -7.65
CA TRP A 114 -6.79 -6.12 -8.68
C TRP A 114 -5.48 -6.32 -9.46
N LEU A 115 -4.45 -6.89 -8.80
CA LEU A 115 -3.11 -7.00 -9.38
C LEU A 115 -3.03 -7.91 -10.61
N PRO A 116 -3.58 -9.15 -10.61
CA PRO A 116 -3.55 -10.00 -11.80
C PRO A 116 -4.24 -9.36 -13.00
N ASP A 117 -5.40 -8.73 -12.79
CA ASP A 117 -6.14 -8.06 -13.86
C ASP A 117 -5.36 -6.86 -14.42
N ALA A 118 -4.87 -5.98 -13.54
CA ALA A 118 -4.08 -4.82 -13.95
C ALA A 118 -2.78 -5.22 -14.64
N HIS A 119 -2.09 -6.27 -14.14
CA HIS A 119 -0.80 -6.72 -14.67
C HIS A 119 -0.93 -7.37 -16.05
N VAL A 120 -1.98 -8.16 -16.28
CA VAL A 120 -2.23 -8.84 -17.56
C VAL A 120 -2.59 -7.83 -18.64
N GLU A 121 -3.47 -6.90 -18.32
CA GLU A 121 -3.96 -5.90 -19.28
C GLU A 121 -2.93 -4.77 -19.54
N ALA A 122 -2.07 -4.46 -18.58
CA ALA A 122 -1.04 -3.43 -18.77
C ALA A 122 -0.06 -3.77 -19.91
N PRO A 123 0.37 -2.75 -20.69
CA PRO A 123 1.50 -2.93 -21.62
C PRO A 123 2.76 -3.30 -20.84
N THR A 124 3.75 -3.89 -21.49
CA THR A 124 4.96 -4.41 -20.83
C THR A 124 5.66 -3.34 -19.97
N THR A 125 5.76 -2.12 -20.45
CA THR A 125 6.33 -0.99 -19.70
C THR A 125 5.53 -0.66 -18.44
N GLY A 126 4.20 -0.69 -18.52
CA GLY A 126 3.30 -0.51 -17.38
C GLY A 126 3.46 -1.63 -16.35
N SER A 127 3.55 -2.88 -16.81
CA SER A 127 3.77 -4.05 -15.94
C SER A 127 5.11 -3.99 -15.20
N VAL A 128 6.19 -3.53 -15.86
CA VAL A 128 7.51 -3.35 -15.23
C VAL A 128 7.47 -2.31 -14.11
N ILE A 129 6.84 -1.17 -14.36
CA ILE A 129 6.70 -0.10 -13.35
C ILE A 129 5.82 -0.59 -12.20
N LEU A 130 4.71 -1.27 -12.50
CA LEU A 130 3.77 -1.79 -11.51
C LEU A 130 4.46 -2.81 -10.60
N ALA A 131 5.07 -3.84 -11.16
CA ALA A 131 5.73 -4.87 -10.37
C ALA A 131 7.06 -4.40 -9.75
N GLY A 132 7.84 -3.57 -10.44
CA GLY A 132 9.16 -3.13 -10.01
C GLY A 132 9.14 -2.13 -8.85
N VAL A 133 8.27 -1.14 -8.89
CA VAL A 133 8.29 0.00 -7.96
C VAL A 133 6.98 0.18 -7.21
N LEU A 134 5.84 0.14 -7.91
CA LEU A 134 4.55 0.51 -7.35
C LEU A 134 4.14 -0.36 -6.16
N LEU A 135 4.33 -1.67 -6.26
CA LEU A 135 4.03 -2.60 -5.17
C LEU A 135 4.93 -2.35 -3.94
N LYS A 136 6.21 -1.97 -4.16
CA LYS A 136 7.17 -1.69 -3.09
C LYS A 136 6.88 -0.40 -2.33
N MET A 137 6.11 0.52 -2.92
CA MET A 137 5.64 1.70 -2.18
C MET A 137 4.76 1.32 -0.99
N GLY A 138 3.96 0.25 -1.09
CA GLY A 138 3.14 -0.23 0.03
C GLY A 138 3.98 -0.77 1.19
N THR A 139 4.98 -1.61 0.91
CA THR A 139 5.91 -2.11 1.94
C THR A 139 6.73 -0.98 2.57
N TYR A 140 7.16 -0.01 1.75
CA TYR A 140 7.81 1.20 2.23
C TYR A 140 6.90 2.03 3.14
N GLY A 141 5.60 2.13 2.80
CA GLY A 141 4.60 2.80 3.63
C GLY A 141 4.47 2.17 5.02
N PHE A 142 4.43 0.85 5.11
CA PHE A 142 4.46 0.16 6.41
C PHE A 142 5.73 0.48 7.20
N MET A 143 6.89 0.38 6.57
CA MET A 143 8.20 0.58 7.20
C MET A 143 8.42 2.03 7.64
N LYS A 144 8.07 3.00 6.81
CA LYS A 144 8.37 4.43 7.08
C LYS A 144 7.28 5.14 7.86
N LEU A 145 6.02 4.78 7.66
CA LEU A 145 4.88 5.48 8.26
C LEU A 145 4.14 4.60 9.27
N GLY A 146 3.68 3.42 8.84
CA GLY A 146 2.80 2.60 9.65
C GLY A 146 3.40 2.25 11.01
N PHE A 147 4.56 1.66 11.03
CA PHE A 147 5.20 1.20 12.26
C PHE A 147 5.78 2.35 13.11
N PRO A 148 6.50 3.34 12.54
CA PRO A 148 7.06 4.41 13.36
C PRO A 148 6.03 5.41 13.91
N LEU A 149 4.92 5.66 13.20
CA LEU A 149 3.88 6.58 13.67
C LEU A 149 3.00 5.96 14.76
N PHE A 150 2.83 4.63 14.75
CA PHE A 150 1.89 3.92 15.63
C PHE A 150 2.55 2.68 16.27
N PRO A 151 3.62 2.84 17.08
CA PRO A 151 4.44 1.72 17.53
C PRO A 151 3.69 0.71 18.41
N GLU A 152 2.78 1.16 19.28
CA GLU A 152 1.99 0.27 20.15
C GLU A 152 0.94 -0.51 19.34
N ALA A 153 0.24 0.17 18.44
CA ALA A 153 -0.71 -0.48 17.55
C ALA A 153 -0.01 -1.43 16.57
N ALA A 154 1.19 -1.08 16.09
CA ALA A 154 1.99 -1.95 15.25
C ALA A 154 2.27 -3.27 15.96
N ARG A 155 2.79 -3.23 17.20
CA ARG A 155 3.01 -4.45 18.00
C ARG A 155 1.75 -5.28 18.19
N ALA A 156 0.62 -4.64 18.47
CA ALA A 156 -0.66 -5.33 18.65
C ALA A 156 -1.18 -5.96 17.33
N MET A 157 -0.90 -5.35 16.18
CA MET A 157 -1.36 -5.83 14.87
C MET A 157 -0.37 -6.78 14.19
N MET A 158 0.87 -6.91 14.68
CA MET A 158 1.89 -7.82 14.10
C MET A 158 1.36 -9.25 13.86
N PRO A 159 0.67 -9.92 14.81
CA PRO A 159 0.17 -11.27 14.57
C PRO A 159 -0.81 -11.35 13.40
N VAL A 160 -1.65 -10.33 13.23
CA VAL A 160 -2.61 -10.25 12.12
C VAL A 160 -1.87 -10.06 10.80
N ILE A 161 -0.91 -9.12 10.75
CA ILE A 161 -0.10 -8.84 9.55
C ILE A 161 0.70 -10.09 9.15
N MET A 162 1.34 -10.77 10.11
CA MET A 162 2.07 -12.03 9.87
C MET A 162 1.16 -13.11 9.32
N THR A 163 -0.02 -13.30 9.91
CA THR A 163 -0.99 -14.31 9.43
C THR A 163 -1.41 -14.04 7.99
N LEU A 164 -1.78 -12.79 7.66
CA LEU A 164 -2.14 -12.41 6.31
C LEU A 164 -0.96 -12.54 5.32
N ALA A 165 0.25 -12.26 5.77
CA ALA A 165 1.47 -12.45 4.98
C ALA A 165 1.69 -13.93 4.64
N VAL A 166 1.58 -14.84 5.63
CA VAL A 166 1.70 -16.29 5.41
C VAL A 166 0.61 -16.80 4.46
N ILE A 167 -0.64 -16.37 4.65
CA ILE A 167 -1.73 -16.69 3.72
C ILE A 167 -1.39 -16.22 2.31
N SER A 168 -0.88 -14.99 2.15
CA SER A 168 -0.48 -14.44 0.84
C SER A 168 0.63 -15.26 0.20
N ILE A 169 1.61 -15.75 0.97
CA ILE A 169 2.70 -16.61 0.48
C ILE A 169 2.12 -17.90 -0.10
N VAL A 170 1.38 -18.66 0.69
CA VAL A 170 0.89 -19.98 0.31
C VAL A 170 -0.16 -19.86 -0.80
N TYR A 171 -1.15 -19.00 -0.61
CA TYR A 171 -2.24 -18.80 -1.56
C TYR A 171 -1.74 -18.25 -2.90
N GLY A 172 -0.84 -17.25 -2.88
CA GLY A 172 -0.23 -16.70 -4.08
C GLY A 172 0.58 -17.74 -4.85
N ALA A 173 1.36 -18.58 -4.17
CA ALA A 173 2.12 -19.66 -4.80
C ALA A 173 1.19 -20.73 -5.41
N CYS A 174 0.18 -21.17 -4.69
CA CYS A 174 -0.80 -22.15 -5.20
C CYS A 174 -1.53 -21.62 -6.44
N LEU A 175 -1.95 -20.35 -6.43
CA LEU A 175 -2.61 -19.76 -7.59
C LEU A 175 -1.65 -19.62 -8.79
N ALA A 176 -0.37 -19.30 -8.56
CA ALA A 176 0.62 -19.21 -9.63
C ALA A 176 0.81 -20.55 -10.35
N LEU A 177 0.79 -21.68 -9.61
CA LEU A 177 0.95 -23.02 -10.17
C LEU A 177 -0.19 -23.44 -11.13
N VAL A 178 -1.39 -22.91 -10.93
CA VAL A 178 -2.58 -23.31 -11.73
C VAL A 178 -2.77 -22.40 -12.96
N GLN A 179 -2.01 -21.29 -13.08
CA GLN A 179 -2.17 -20.37 -14.21
C GLN A 179 -1.52 -20.91 -15.47
N THR A 180 -2.19 -20.68 -16.61
CA THR A 180 -1.67 -20.97 -17.95
C THR A 180 -1.07 -19.75 -18.66
N ASP A 181 -1.41 -18.55 -18.20
CA ASP A 181 -0.92 -17.27 -18.74
C ASP A 181 0.33 -16.83 -17.97
N ILE A 182 1.43 -16.58 -18.68
CA ILE A 182 2.72 -16.18 -18.11
C ILE A 182 2.60 -14.88 -17.28
N LYS A 183 1.83 -13.89 -17.76
CA LYS A 183 1.62 -12.64 -17.01
C LYS A 183 0.87 -12.88 -15.69
N LYS A 184 -0.10 -13.80 -15.68
CA LYS A 184 -0.81 -14.19 -14.45
C LYS A 184 0.11 -14.94 -13.49
N ILE A 185 0.96 -15.85 -13.99
CA ILE A 185 1.96 -16.54 -13.17
C ILE A 185 2.84 -15.53 -12.45
N ILE A 186 3.38 -14.55 -13.18
CA ILE A 186 4.23 -13.49 -12.63
C ILE A 186 3.47 -12.64 -11.61
N ALA A 187 2.22 -12.29 -11.89
CA ALA A 187 1.40 -11.50 -10.97
C ALA A 187 1.14 -12.23 -9.64
N TYR A 188 0.72 -13.51 -9.69
CA TYR A 188 0.51 -14.30 -8.47
C TYR A 188 1.80 -14.63 -7.73
N SER A 189 2.89 -14.89 -8.45
CA SER A 189 4.21 -15.03 -7.80
C SER A 189 4.64 -13.76 -7.07
N SER A 190 4.32 -12.58 -7.62
CA SER A 190 4.59 -11.30 -6.95
C SER A 190 3.82 -11.17 -5.63
N ILE A 191 2.56 -11.64 -5.55
CA ILE A 191 1.77 -11.67 -4.31
C ILE A 191 2.48 -12.54 -3.26
N SER A 192 2.94 -13.73 -3.65
CA SER A 192 3.69 -14.63 -2.77
C SER A 192 5.00 -13.98 -2.29
N HIS A 193 5.80 -13.42 -3.19
CA HIS A 193 7.07 -12.77 -2.81
C HIS A 193 6.89 -11.56 -1.90
N LEU A 194 5.87 -10.74 -2.14
CA LEU A 194 5.57 -9.62 -1.25
C LEU A 194 5.06 -10.08 0.11
N GLY A 195 4.40 -11.24 0.18
CA GLY A 195 4.09 -11.90 1.43
C GLY A 195 5.35 -12.17 2.28
N TYR A 196 6.45 -12.66 1.68
CA TYR A 196 7.74 -12.82 2.38
C TYR A 196 8.29 -11.49 2.88
N VAL A 197 8.22 -10.44 2.07
CA VAL A 197 8.67 -9.10 2.50
C VAL A 197 7.86 -8.61 3.69
N MET A 198 6.53 -8.77 3.66
CA MET A 198 5.65 -8.36 4.77
C MET A 198 5.89 -9.19 6.03
N LEU A 199 6.14 -10.50 5.88
CA LEU A 199 6.49 -11.36 7.00
C LEU A 199 7.81 -10.93 7.64
N GLY A 200 8.82 -10.62 6.82
CA GLY A 200 10.10 -10.09 7.29
C GLY A 200 9.96 -8.74 8.01
N LEU A 201 9.16 -7.81 7.45
CA LEU A 201 8.89 -6.52 8.10
C LEU A 201 8.15 -6.67 9.44
N ALA A 202 7.20 -7.60 9.51
CA ALA A 202 6.43 -7.84 10.73
C ALA A 202 7.20 -8.66 11.78
N SER A 203 8.35 -9.24 11.44
CA SER A 203 9.23 -9.97 12.38
C SER A 203 10.33 -9.09 12.99
N LEU A 204 10.43 -7.82 12.57
CA LEU A 204 11.36 -6.85 13.16
C LEU A 204 10.73 -6.34 14.48
N ASP A 205 11.39 -6.60 15.61
CA ASP A 205 11.03 -6.12 16.95
C ASP A 205 11.32 -4.62 17.12
#